data_508cbde45049fd1b489afcb2f2cdbcc7
#
_entry.id   508cbde45049fd1b489afcb2f2cdbcc7
#
_cell.length_a   1.000
_cell.length_b   1.000
_cell.length_c   1.000
_cell.angle_alpha   90.00
_cell.angle_beta   90.00
_cell.angle_gamma   90.00
#
_symmetry.space_group_name_H-M   'P 1'
#
loop_
_entity.id
_entity.type
_entity.pdbx_description
1 polymer ?
#
loop_
_entity_poly.entity_id
_entity_poly.type
_entity_poly.pdbx_seq_one_letter_code
_entity_poly.pdbx_strand_id
1 'polypeptide(L)'
;MKVMDASELYDPEFRKLIKSKKPTIIIPVGSLEQHGAHLPITTDSDIVTEIASRLAKKCDFIVFPTVSYGISHEHDPFFNMSLESNTLWNIIGDIDRSVVKNKLKSVIILNGHHGNTLSLKYA
;
A
#
# COMPACT_ATOMS: atom_id res chain seq x y z
N MET A 1 3.18 -2.68 -21.42
CA MET A 1 2.96 -1.40 -20.71
C MET A 1 4.23 -1.01 -19.99
N LYS A 2 4.66 0.23 -20.13
CA LYS A 2 5.93 0.70 -19.53
C LYS A 2 5.75 1.41 -18.19
N VAL A 3 4.59 2.01 -17.96
CA VAL A 3 4.32 2.77 -16.74
C VAL A 3 3.87 1.81 -15.65
N MET A 4 4.63 1.79 -14.55
CA MET A 4 4.42 0.87 -13.43
C MET A 4 4.07 1.59 -12.13
N ASP A 5 4.18 2.92 -12.10
CA ASP A 5 3.96 3.73 -10.90
C ASP A 5 2.97 4.85 -11.18
N ALA A 6 2.01 5.02 -10.27
CA ALA A 6 0.96 6.04 -10.40
C ALA A 6 1.52 7.46 -10.47
N SER A 7 2.70 7.70 -9.88
CA SER A 7 3.36 9.02 -9.93
C SER A 7 3.74 9.46 -11.34
N GLU A 8 3.77 8.54 -12.29
CA GLU A 8 4.09 8.80 -13.68
C GLU A 8 2.83 9.02 -14.55
N LEU A 9 1.64 8.94 -13.97
CA LEU A 9 0.36 9.01 -14.71
C LEU A 9 -0.43 10.27 -14.36
N TYR A 10 -0.90 10.94 -15.41
CA TYR A 10 -1.83 12.05 -15.29
C TYR A 10 -3.26 11.58 -15.55
N ASP A 11 -4.24 12.31 -15.02
CA ASP A 11 -5.64 11.87 -15.00
C ASP A 11 -6.20 11.40 -16.36
N PRO A 12 -6.04 12.14 -17.47
CA PRO A 12 -6.60 11.69 -18.76
C PRO A 12 -6.02 10.36 -19.22
N GLU A 13 -4.72 10.17 -19.06
CA GLU A 13 -4.01 8.94 -19.44
C GLU A 13 -4.41 7.79 -18.53
N PHE A 14 -4.49 8.03 -17.23
CA PHE A 14 -4.90 7.03 -16.26
C PHE A 14 -6.33 6.53 -16.54
N ARG A 15 -7.28 7.44 -16.80
CA ARG A 15 -8.65 7.05 -17.14
C ARG A 15 -8.73 6.20 -18.41
N LYS A 16 -7.95 6.55 -19.42
CA LYS A 16 -7.84 5.78 -20.65
C LYS A 16 -7.33 4.37 -20.38
N LEU A 17 -6.28 4.28 -19.57
CA LEU A 17 -5.65 3.03 -19.22
C LEU A 17 -6.61 2.11 -18.44
N ILE A 18 -7.35 2.65 -17.48
CA ILE A 18 -8.36 1.91 -16.73
C ILE A 18 -9.42 1.34 -17.65
N LYS A 19 -9.91 2.11 -18.61
CA LYS A 19 -10.92 1.65 -19.56
C LYS A 19 -10.41 0.57 -20.50
N SER A 20 -9.21 0.75 -21.06
CA SER A 20 -8.69 -0.11 -22.12
C SER A 20 -7.98 -1.36 -21.62
N LYS A 21 -7.08 -1.21 -20.65
CA LYS A 21 -6.23 -2.30 -20.14
C LYS A 21 -6.74 -2.96 -18.86
N LYS A 22 -7.53 -2.21 -18.08
CA LYS A 22 -8.05 -2.68 -16.78
C LYS A 22 -6.93 -3.28 -15.91
N PRO A 23 -5.86 -2.53 -15.64
CA PRO A 23 -4.70 -3.06 -14.94
C PRO A 23 -5.04 -3.40 -13.48
N THR A 24 -4.28 -4.32 -12.92
CA THR A 24 -4.29 -4.57 -11.47
C THR A 24 -3.50 -3.47 -10.77
N ILE A 25 -4.05 -2.94 -9.70
CA ILE A 25 -3.44 -1.91 -8.86
C ILE A 25 -2.87 -2.58 -7.62
N ILE A 26 -1.65 -2.22 -7.23
CA ILE A 26 -1.06 -2.65 -5.95
C ILE A 26 -0.99 -1.45 -5.02
N ILE A 27 -1.51 -1.59 -3.82
CA ILE A 27 -1.39 -0.60 -2.75
C ILE A 27 -0.56 -1.22 -1.63
N PRO A 28 0.71 -0.80 -1.48
CA PRO A 28 1.55 -1.30 -0.40
C PRO A 28 1.13 -0.69 0.94
N VAL A 29 1.22 -1.46 2.01
CA VAL A 29 0.96 -1.01 3.38
C VAL A 29 2.14 -1.40 4.26
N GLY A 30 2.77 -0.43 4.89
CA GLY A 30 3.92 -0.62 5.77
C GLY A 30 3.67 -0.14 7.19
N SER A 31 4.70 0.40 7.81
CA SER A 31 4.68 0.93 9.17
C SER A 31 5.87 1.86 9.39
N LEU A 32 5.85 2.60 10.50
CA LEU A 32 6.94 3.45 10.92
C LEU A 32 7.30 3.11 12.36
N GLU A 33 8.42 2.41 12.56
CA GLU A 33 8.80 1.88 13.86
C GLU A 33 10.28 1.52 13.93
N GLN A 34 10.81 1.42 15.15
CA GLN A 34 12.19 1.03 15.34
C GLN A 34 12.48 -0.37 14.77
N HIS A 35 13.66 -0.54 14.20
CA HIS A 35 14.18 -1.80 13.67
C HIS A 35 15.62 -2.07 14.14
N GLY A 36 15.89 -1.76 15.41
CA GLY A 36 17.22 -1.90 16.00
C GLY A 36 18.17 -0.82 15.53
N ALA A 37 19.46 -1.01 15.82
CA ALA A 37 20.50 -0.03 15.54
C ALA A 37 20.99 -0.04 14.09
N HIS A 38 20.59 -1.03 13.30
CA HIS A 38 21.17 -1.31 11.97
C HIS A 38 20.22 -1.12 10.79
N LEU A 39 18.93 -0.95 11.03
CA LEU A 39 17.92 -0.75 9.98
C LEU A 39 17.16 0.55 10.22
N PRO A 40 16.73 1.24 9.14
CA PRO A 40 15.97 2.47 9.28
C PRO A 40 14.57 2.23 9.86
N ILE A 41 14.00 3.27 10.44
CA ILE A 41 12.64 3.20 11.01
C ILE A 41 11.56 3.04 9.94
N THR A 42 11.90 3.22 8.67
CA THR A 42 11.01 3.06 7.51
C THR A 42 11.11 1.68 6.86
N THR A 43 11.81 0.74 7.47
CA THR A 43 12.18 -0.54 6.85
C THR A 43 10.99 -1.29 6.25
N ASP A 44 9.88 -1.44 6.98
CA ASP A 44 8.73 -2.19 6.48
C ASP A 44 8.11 -1.52 5.25
N SER A 45 7.99 -0.19 5.27
CA SER A 45 7.45 0.56 4.13
C SER A 45 8.39 0.51 2.92
N ASP A 46 9.71 0.58 3.16
CA ASP A 46 10.71 0.51 2.10
C ASP A 46 10.69 -0.86 1.42
N ILE A 47 10.65 -1.93 2.20
CA ILE A 47 10.62 -3.30 1.68
C ILE A 47 9.35 -3.56 0.87
N VAL A 48 8.18 -3.23 1.41
CA VAL A 48 6.92 -3.50 0.72
C VAL A 48 6.78 -2.66 -0.55
N THR A 49 7.28 -1.43 -0.54
CA THR A 49 7.30 -0.57 -1.72
C THR A 49 8.17 -1.15 -2.82
N GLU A 50 9.35 -1.65 -2.49
CA GLU A 50 10.25 -2.27 -3.45
C GLU A 50 9.66 -3.58 -4.01
N ILE A 51 9.07 -4.41 -3.17
CA ILE A 51 8.40 -5.64 -3.62
C ILE A 51 7.25 -5.30 -4.58
N ALA A 52 6.43 -4.31 -4.25
CA ALA A 52 5.35 -3.86 -5.12
C ALA A 52 5.86 -3.38 -6.47
N SER A 53 6.96 -2.62 -6.48
CA SER A 53 7.59 -2.14 -7.71
C SER A 53 8.06 -3.29 -8.60
N ARG A 54 8.69 -4.31 -8.01
CA ARG A 54 9.14 -5.49 -8.74
C ARG A 54 7.99 -6.32 -9.30
N LEU A 55 6.93 -6.50 -8.51
CA LEU A 55 5.71 -7.18 -8.96
C LEU A 55 5.05 -6.43 -10.12
N ALA A 56 4.97 -5.12 -10.03
CA ALA A 56 4.38 -4.29 -11.08
C ALA A 56 5.11 -4.46 -12.41
N LYS A 57 6.45 -4.44 -12.38
CA LYS A 57 7.27 -4.65 -13.57
C LYS A 57 7.08 -6.05 -14.17
N LYS A 58 6.99 -7.07 -13.32
CA LYS A 58 6.89 -8.46 -13.75
C LYS A 58 5.49 -8.82 -14.25
N CYS A 59 4.47 -8.26 -13.67
CA CYS A 59 3.06 -8.63 -13.90
C CYS A 59 2.26 -7.58 -14.66
N ASP A 60 2.89 -6.48 -15.05
CA ASP A 60 2.22 -5.36 -15.73
C ASP A 60 1.13 -4.70 -14.87
N PHE A 61 1.40 -4.58 -13.57
CA PHE A 61 0.53 -3.91 -12.60
C PHE A 61 0.92 -2.45 -12.42
N ILE A 62 0.10 -1.67 -11.73
CA ILE A 62 0.40 -0.28 -11.39
C ILE A 62 0.51 -0.15 -9.88
N VAL A 63 1.61 0.43 -9.39
CA VAL A 63 1.81 0.70 -7.96
C VAL A 63 1.17 2.04 -7.61
N PHE A 64 0.31 2.03 -6.62
CA PHE A 64 -0.24 3.23 -5.98
C PHE A 64 0.62 3.62 -4.77
N PRO A 65 0.44 4.84 -4.24
CA PRO A 65 1.22 5.30 -3.10
C PRO A 65 1.13 4.37 -1.90
N THR A 66 2.26 4.17 -1.24
CA THR A 66 2.35 3.32 -0.04
C THR A 66 1.66 3.99 1.15
N VAL A 67 0.85 3.23 1.88
CA VAL A 67 0.37 3.61 3.20
C VAL A 67 1.50 3.31 4.19
N SER A 68 2.24 4.34 4.59
CA SER A 68 3.51 4.17 5.33
C SER A 68 3.34 4.15 6.85
N TYR A 69 2.14 4.35 7.36
CA TYR A 69 1.82 4.23 8.77
C TYR A 69 0.94 3.01 9.00
N GLY A 70 1.29 2.22 10.00
CA GLY A 70 0.59 1.00 10.34
C GLY A 70 0.39 0.87 11.85
N ILE A 71 0.08 -0.34 12.29
CA ILE A 71 -0.17 -0.64 13.71
C ILE A 71 1.11 -1.20 14.32
N SER A 72 1.74 -0.44 15.22
CA SER A 72 3.07 -0.72 15.77
C SER A 72 3.13 -0.64 17.29
N HIS A 73 2.00 -0.73 17.98
CA HIS A 73 1.94 -0.64 19.45
C HIS A 73 2.79 -1.70 20.16
N GLU A 74 3.04 -2.83 19.52
CA GLU A 74 3.88 -3.91 20.02
C GLU A 74 5.34 -3.49 20.24
N HIS A 75 5.77 -2.38 19.63
CA HIS A 75 7.12 -1.84 19.81
C HIS A 75 7.27 -0.98 21.08
N ASP A 76 6.16 -0.60 21.72
CA ASP A 76 6.23 0.18 22.96
C ASP A 76 7.13 -0.51 24.00
N PRO A 77 7.98 0.23 24.74
CA PRO A 77 8.14 1.70 24.77
C PRO A 77 9.14 2.23 23.74
N PHE A 78 9.60 1.41 22.79
CA PHE A 78 10.51 1.85 21.74
C PHE A 78 9.77 2.66 20.69
N PHE A 79 10.53 3.40 19.89
CA PHE A 79 9.94 4.32 18.90
C PHE A 79 9.00 3.61 17.94
N ASN A 80 7.81 4.16 17.82
CA ASN A 80 6.84 3.82 16.78
C ASN A 80 5.86 4.98 16.59
N MET A 81 5.33 5.11 15.38
CA MET A 81 4.21 6.01 15.06
C MET A 81 3.05 5.14 14.64
N SER A 82 2.29 4.68 15.61
CA SER A 82 1.24 3.69 15.37
C SER A 82 -0.09 4.31 15.08
N LEU A 83 -0.82 3.72 14.11
CA LEU A 83 -2.25 3.91 13.99
C LEU A 83 -2.98 3.00 14.98
N GLU A 84 -4.20 3.38 15.34
CA GLU A 84 -5.13 2.46 15.99
C GLU A 84 -5.70 1.46 14.97
N SER A 85 -6.11 0.29 15.44
CA SER A 85 -6.63 -0.77 14.56
C SER A 85 -7.81 -0.32 13.72
N ASN A 86 -8.76 0.40 14.34
CA ASN A 86 -9.92 0.92 13.63
C ASN A 86 -9.57 2.05 12.66
N THR A 87 -8.50 2.79 12.90
CA THR A 87 -8.03 3.83 11.97
C THR A 87 -7.51 3.20 10.69
N LEU A 88 -6.65 2.19 10.78
CA LEU A 88 -6.18 1.48 9.60
C LEU A 88 -7.34 0.81 8.85
N TRP A 89 -8.24 0.16 9.58
CA TRP A 89 -9.44 -0.43 8.99
C TRP A 89 -10.25 0.60 8.21
N ASN A 90 -10.47 1.79 8.78
CA ASN A 90 -11.21 2.85 8.11
C ASN A 90 -10.48 3.39 6.87
N ILE A 91 -9.15 3.53 6.92
CA ILE A 91 -8.35 3.91 5.75
C ILE A 91 -8.58 2.92 4.60
N ILE A 92 -8.46 1.63 4.87
CA ILE A 92 -8.65 0.60 3.87
C ILE A 92 -10.10 0.58 3.36
N GLY A 93 -11.08 0.76 4.26
CA GLY A 93 -12.49 0.87 3.88
C GLY A 93 -12.77 2.04 2.95
N ASP A 94 -12.17 3.20 3.20
CA ASP A 94 -12.31 4.39 2.34
C ASP A 94 -11.66 4.13 0.97
N ILE A 95 -10.52 3.50 0.95
CA ILE A 95 -9.84 3.10 -0.29
C ILE A 95 -10.72 2.13 -1.08
N ASP A 96 -11.27 1.12 -0.42
CA ASP A 96 -12.13 0.11 -1.07
C ASP A 96 -13.37 0.77 -1.71
N ARG A 97 -14.03 1.67 -0.99
CA ARG A 97 -15.16 2.42 -1.56
C ARG A 97 -14.74 3.25 -2.77
N SER A 98 -13.55 3.83 -2.74
CA SER A 98 -13.00 4.60 -3.86
C SER A 98 -12.65 3.71 -5.05
N VAL A 99 -12.17 2.51 -4.79
CA VAL A 99 -11.91 1.49 -5.83
C VAL A 99 -13.19 1.19 -6.61
N VAL A 100 -14.29 0.92 -5.90
CA VAL A 100 -15.60 0.66 -6.50
C VAL A 100 -16.11 1.88 -7.27
N LYS A 101 -16.06 3.06 -6.65
CA LYS A 101 -16.50 4.31 -7.26
C LYS A 101 -15.77 4.62 -8.56
N ASN A 102 -14.48 4.37 -8.60
CA ASN A 102 -13.63 4.64 -9.78
C ASN A 102 -13.59 3.47 -10.77
N LYS A 103 -14.35 2.41 -10.53
CA LYS A 103 -14.44 1.24 -11.40
C LYS A 103 -13.10 0.56 -11.66
N LEU A 104 -12.24 0.55 -10.64
CA LEU A 104 -11.01 -0.21 -10.68
C LEU A 104 -11.33 -1.70 -10.55
N LYS A 105 -10.86 -2.50 -11.50
CA LYS A 105 -11.29 -3.89 -11.60
C LYS A 105 -10.61 -4.82 -10.59
N SER A 106 -9.34 -4.60 -10.35
CA SER A 106 -8.52 -5.50 -9.52
C SER A 106 -7.55 -4.69 -8.68
N VAL A 107 -7.62 -4.85 -7.37
CA VAL A 107 -6.74 -4.16 -6.43
C VAL A 107 -6.17 -5.15 -5.43
N ILE A 108 -4.86 -5.10 -5.22
CA ILE A 108 -4.13 -5.91 -4.26
C ILE A 108 -3.64 -4.99 -3.15
N ILE A 109 -4.02 -5.29 -1.92
CA ILE A 109 -3.39 -4.68 -0.74
C ILE A 109 -2.22 -5.56 -0.36
N LEU A 110 -1.00 -5.04 -0.50
CA LEU A 110 0.22 -5.78 -0.20
C LEU A 110 0.76 -5.34 1.16
N ASN A 111 0.66 -6.22 2.15
CA ASN A 111 1.05 -5.90 3.52
C ASN A 111 2.53 -6.23 3.76
N GLY A 112 3.29 -5.23 4.23
CA GLY A 112 4.70 -5.36 4.60
C GLY A 112 4.97 -5.40 6.10
N HIS A 113 3.94 -5.39 6.94
CA HIS A 113 4.10 -5.35 8.40
C HIS A 113 3.11 -6.28 9.09
N HIS A 114 3.63 -7.21 9.89
CA HIS A 114 2.81 -8.23 10.57
C HIS A 114 1.73 -7.64 11.47
N GLY A 115 2.02 -6.54 12.17
CA GLY A 115 1.06 -5.87 13.06
C GLY A 115 -0.22 -5.37 12.37
N ASN A 116 -0.20 -5.22 11.04
CA ASN A 116 -1.36 -4.81 10.27
C ASN A 116 -2.32 -5.95 9.94
N THR A 117 -1.89 -7.20 10.12
CA THR A 117 -2.54 -8.38 9.53
C THR A 117 -4.03 -8.49 9.91
N LEU A 118 -4.36 -8.34 11.19
CA LEU A 118 -5.74 -8.47 11.64
C LEU A 118 -6.64 -7.37 11.08
N SER A 119 -6.19 -6.12 11.10
CA SER A 119 -6.96 -5.00 10.55
C SER A 119 -7.18 -5.13 9.06
N LEU A 120 -6.18 -5.57 8.30
CA LEU A 120 -6.30 -5.76 6.86
C LEU A 120 -7.19 -6.95 6.51
N LYS A 121 -7.11 -8.02 7.29
CA LYS A 121 -7.90 -9.23 7.06
C LYS A 121 -9.40 -8.98 7.19
N TYR A 122 -9.81 -8.07 8.07
CA TYR A 122 -11.22 -7.81 8.35
C TYR A 122 -11.71 -6.45 7.83
N ALA A 123 -10.89 -5.74 7.08
CA ALA A 123 -11.27 -4.46 6.48
C ALA A 123 -12.30 -4.60 5.36
#